data_1f9d37f8a278d0cfddcdb61beb63ad58
#
_entry.id   1f9d37f8a278d0cfddcdb61beb63ad58
#
_cell.length_a   1.000
_cell.length_b   1.000
_cell.length_c   1.000
_cell.angle_alpha   90.00
_cell.angle_beta   90.00
_cell.angle_gamma   90.00
#
_symmetry.space_group_name_H-M   'P 1'
#
loop_
_entity.id
_entity.type
_entity.pdbx_description
1 polymer ?
#
loop_
_entity_poly.entity_id
_entity_poly.type
_entity_poly.pdbx_seq_one_letter_code
_entity_poly.pdbx_strand_id
1 'polypeptide(L)'
;MNINQIKKIKLQDFLATIDCKPVKQCGVNLMYLSPLRTEKHASFKVNTELNLWYDFGIGRGGNIIDLAELLYNSSDVSYLIRQIERNAPSCVSVSLPIAKLNTPQNSFENLQVLSIAHPALIKYLGERCIDIEIARTVCKELHFDTRGKHYFSIGFPNIAGGYEIRNPFFKGCIAPKDISHFYAEEPKKVCFLFEGFMDFLSFMTLRRKENNGLKRQDYLVLNSVSNIQKALEPLSHYENIQCFLDNDEAGRKAYQALLMGLKVPVIDSSGLYADCKDLNEFLCRQNRLLQKPVREQRRGLKS
;
A
#
# COMPACT_ATOMS: atom_id res chain seq x y z
N MET A 1 -17.29 3.91 -28.28
CA MET A 1 -16.96 4.86 -27.19
C MET A 1 -15.43 4.95 -26.99
N ASN A 2 -14.91 6.07 -26.46
CA ASN A 2 -13.50 6.14 -26.06
C ASN A 2 -13.31 5.65 -24.61
N ILE A 3 -12.05 5.39 -24.20
CA ILE A 3 -11.71 4.88 -22.86
C ILE A 3 -12.32 5.73 -21.74
N ASN A 4 -12.32 7.06 -21.88
CA ASN A 4 -12.86 7.97 -20.86
C ASN A 4 -14.40 7.89 -20.76
N GLN A 5 -15.08 7.60 -21.85
CA GLN A 5 -16.52 7.39 -21.86
C GLN A 5 -16.88 6.04 -21.22
N ILE A 6 -16.13 4.98 -21.53
CA ILE A 6 -16.29 3.66 -20.93
C ILE A 6 -16.11 3.72 -19.40
N LYS A 7 -15.08 4.41 -18.89
CA LYS A 7 -14.85 4.56 -17.44
C LYS A 7 -15.97 5.31 -16.70
N LYS A 8 -16.82 6.07 -17.41
CA LYS A 8 -17.98 6.76 -16.83
C LYS A 8 -19.21 5.85 -16.68
N ILE A 9 -19.25 4.71 -17.34
CA ILE A 9 -20.32 3.73 -17.16
C ILE A 9 -20.31 3.28 -15.70
N LYS A 10 -21.46 3.34 -15.03
CA LYS A 10 -21.55 2.92 -13.63
C LYS A 10 -21.34 1.42 -13.52
N LEU A 11 -20.42 1.00 -12.66
CA LEU A 11 -20.15 -0.42 -12.42
C LEU A 11 -21.39 -1.20 -11.99
N GLN A 12 -22.26 -0.59 -11.18
CA GLN A 12 -23.53 -1.21 -10.78
C GLN A 12 -24.45 -1.50 -11.96
N ASP A 13 -24.49 -0.60 -12.95
CA ASP A 13 -25.34 -0.76 -14.15
C ASP A 13 -24.74 -1.84 -15.07
N PHE A 14 -23.43 -1.83 -15.24
CA PHE A 14 -22.73 -2.88 -15.99
C PHE A 14 -22.88 -4.25 -15.33
N LEU A 15 -22.74 -4.37 -14.01
CA LEU A 15 -22.95 -5.62 -13.28
C LEU A 15 -24.38 -6.13 -13.41
N ALA A 16 -25.37 -5.23 -13.43
CA ALA A 16 -26.77 -5.60 -13.64
C ALA A 16 -27.01 -6.23 -15.04
N THR A 17 -26.27 -5.80 -16.06
CA THR A 17 -26.40 -6.37 -17.43
C THR A 17 -25.83 -7.79 -17.54
N ILE A 18 -24.98 -8.20 -16.64
CA ILE A 18 -24.45 -9.58 -16.54
C ILE A 18 -25.14 -10.37 -15.42
N ASP A 19 -26.35 -9.96 -15.04
CA ASP A 19 -27.21 -10.55 -13.98
C ASP A 19 -26.54 -10.63 -12.58
N CYS A 20 -25.56 -9.78 -12.31
CA CYS A 20 -24.91 -9.67 -11.01
C CYS A 20 -25.61 -8.58 -10.19
N LYS A 21 -26.38 -9.00 -9.16
CA LYS A 21 -27.16 -8.10 -8.29
C LYS A 21 -26.50 -7.90 -6.94
N PRO A 22 -26.60 -6.71 -6.32
CA PRO A 22 -26.05 -6.49 -5.01
C PRO A 22 -26.80 -7.30 -3.94
N VAL A 23 -26.06 -7.94 -3.06
CA VAL A 23 -26.60 -8.71 -1.91
C VAL A 23 -26.86 -7.80 -0.72
N LYS A 24 -26.03 -6.74 -0.56
CA LYS A 24 -26.10 -5.83 0.58
C LYS A 24 -25.57 -4.45 0.19
N GLN A 25 -26.15 -3.40 0.76
CA GLN A 25 -25.65 -2.04 0.69
C GLN A 25 -25.13 -1.56 2.06
N CYS A 26 -23.95 -0.94 2.08
CA CYS A 26 -23.33 -0.34 3.26
C CYS A 26 -22.87 1.07 2.90
N GLY A 27 -23.72 2.07 3.15
CA GLY A 27 -23.48 3.45 2.72
C GLY A 27 -23.32 3.54 1.19
N VAL A 28 -22.19 4.07 0.74
CA VAL A 28 -21.84 4.20 -0.68
C VAL A 28 -21.29 2.91 -1.32
N ASN A 29 -21.20 1.83 -0.55
CA ASN A 29 -20.65 0.57 -1.02
C ASN A 29 -21.77 -0.46 -1.23
N LEU A 30 -21.78 -1.08 -2.41
CA LEU A 30 -22.60 -2.24 -2.74
C LEU A 30 -21.74 -3.50 -2.63
N MET A 31 -22.26 -4.52 -1.98
CA MET A 31 -21.61 -5.83 -1.85
C MET A 31 -22.30 -6.84 -2.75
N TYR A 32 -21.52 -7.58 -3.52
CA TYR A 32 -21.97 -8.60 -4.49
C TYR A 32 -21.30 -9.95 -4.16
N LEU A 33 -21.91 -11.03 -4.62
CA LEU A 33 -21.15 -12.23 -4.90
C LEU A 33 -20.22 -11.95 -6.07
N SER A 34 -19.00 -12.48 -6.04
CA SER A 34 -18.01 -12.17 -7.08
C SER A 34 -18.49 -12.62 -8.47
N PRO A 35 -18.49 -11.76 -9.50
CA PRO A 35 -18.76 -12.16 -10.87
C PRO A 35 -17.61 -12.97 -11.48
N LEU A 36 -16.48 -13.07 -10.79
CA LEU A 36 -15.24 -13.71 -11.27
C LEU A 36 -15.10 -15.17 -10.81
N ARG A 37 -15.90 -15.60 -9.81
CA ARG A 37 -15.87 -16.95 -9.24
C ARG A 37 -17.16 -17.28 -8.50
N THR A 38 -17.37 -18.58 -8.24
CA THR A 38 -18.48 -19.04 -7.40
C THR A 38 -18.12 -18.89 -5.93
N GLU A 39 -18.99 -18.23 -5.13
CA GLU A 39 -18.82 -18.08 -3.69
C GLU A 39 -20.16 -18.06 -2.96
N LYS A 40 -20.15 -18.34 -1.64
CA LYS A 40 -21.36 -18.35 -0.79
C LYS A 40 -21.58 -17.05 -0.04
N HIS A 41 -20.55 -16.23 0.14
CA HIS A 41 -20.59 -14.98 0.91
C HIS A 41 -20.10 -13.84 0.04
N ALA A 42 -20.84 -12.72 0.06
CA ALA A 42 -20.53 -11.55 -0.73
C ALA A 42 -19.16 -10.96 -0.35
N SER A 43 -18.22 -10.99 -1.27
CA SER A 43 -16.86 -10.47 -1.09
C SER A 43 -16.40 -9.53 -2.22
N PHE A 44 -17.27 -9.23 -3.17
CA PHE A 44 -17.01 -8.25 -4.22
C PHE A 44 -17.69 -6.93 -3.86
N LYS A 45 -16.90 -5.87 -3.67
CA LYS A 45 -17.35 -4.55 -3.26
C LYS A 45 -17.30 -3.57 -4.43
N VAL A 46 -18.35 -2.80 -4.64
CA VAL A 46 -18.39 -1.66 -5.57
C VAL A 46 -18.64 -0.38 -4.76
N ASN A 47 -17.74 0.58 -4.89
CA ASN A 47 -17.95 1.93 -4.38
C ASN A 47 -18.66 2.74 -5.47
N THR A 48 -19.89 3.18 -5.20
CA THR A 48 -20.74 3.85 -6.21
C THR A 48 -20.34 5.30 -6.49
N GLU A 49 -19.67 5.97 -5.56
CA GLU A 49 -19.15 7.33 -5.73
C GLU A 49 -17.88 7.34 -6.57
N LEU A 50 -16.91 6.47 -6.19
CA LEU A 50 -15.64 6.36 -6.89
C LEU A 50 -15.74 5.60 -8.21
N ASN A 51 -16.83 4.84 -8.41
CA ASN A 51 -17.02 3.93 -9.53
C ASN A 51 -15.88 2.91 -9.66
N LEU A 52 -15.44 2.36 -8.52
CA LEU A 52 -14.39 1.36 -8.41
C LEU A 52 -14.90 0.12 -7.71
N TRP A 53 -14.33 -1.03 -8.09
CA TRP A 53 -14.61 -2.32 -7.45
C TRP A 53 -13.38 -2.85 -6.71
N TYR A 54 -13.62 -3.74 -5.76
CA TYR A 54 -12.59 -4.53 -5.09
C TYR A 54 -13.15 -5.90 -4.69
N ASP A 55 -12.49 -6.97 -5.11
CA ASP A 55 -12.81 -8.34 -4.74
C ASP A 55 -11.84 -8.82 -3.65
N PHE A 56 -12.36 -9.02 -2.44
CA PHE A 56 -11.58 -9.45 -1.28
C PHE A 56 -11.08 -10.89 -1.41
N GLY A 57 -11.71 -11.72 -2.24
CA GLY A 57 -11.34 -13.13 -2.41
C GLY A 57 -10.11 -13.31 -3.29
N ILE A 58 -9.95 -12.48 -4.33
CA ILE A 58 -8.77 -12.51 -5.21
C ILE A 58 -7.78 -11.38 -4.91
N GLY A 59 -8.12 -10.47 -3.98
CA GLY A 59 -7.25 -9.35 -3.59
C GLY A 59 -7.02 -8.31 -4.69
N ARG A 60 -7.92 -8.22 -5.69
CA ARG A 60 -7.81 -7.30 -6.83
C ARG A 60 -8.97 -6.31 -6.89
N GLY A 61 -8.71 -5.15 -7.48
CA GLY A 61 -9.70 -4.10 -7.68
C GLY A 61 -9.33 -3.19 -8.83
N GLY A 62 -10.27 -2.31 -9.23
CA GLY A 62 -10.04 -1.38 -10.32
C GLY A 62 -11.31 -0.71 -10.82
N ASN A 63 -11.29 -0.23 -12.06
CA ASN A 63 -12.41 0.35 -12.79
C ASN A 63 -13.11 -0.71 -13.67
N ILE A 64 -14.06 -0.29 -14.50
CA ILE A 64 -14.81 -1.19 -15.37
C ILE A 64 -13.94 -1.92 -16.41
N ILE A 65 -12.85 -1.31 -16.89
CA ILE A 65 -11.94 -1.95 -17.84
C ILE A 65 -11.15 -3.06 -17.15
N ASP A 66 -10.66 -2.81 -15.93
CA ASP A 66 -9.93 -3.80 -15.12
C ASP A 66 -10.86 -4.99 -14.77
N LEU A 67 -12.16 -4.74 -14.55
CA LEU A 67 -13.15 -5.81 -14.35
C LEU A 67 -13.37 -6.61 -15.63
N ALA A 68 -13.55 -5.93 -16.76
CA ALA A 68 -13.76 -6.58 -18.05
C ALA A 68 -12.54 -7.42 -18.47
N GLU A 69 -11.32 -6.98 -18.17
CA GLU A 69 -10.09 -7.75 -18.40
C GLU A 69 -10.17 -9.14 -17.74
N LEU A 70 -10.65 -9.19 -16.51
CA LEU A 70 -10.81 -10.45 -15.77
C LEU A 70 -12.02 -11.26 -16.26
N LEU A 71 -13.14 -10.61 -16.54
CA LEU A 71 -14.36 -11.29 -17.01
C LEU A 71 -14.18 -11.95 -18.39
N TYR A 72 -13.47 -11.27 -19.29
CA TYR A 72 -13.29 -11.73 -20.67
C TYR A 72 -11.91 -12.35 -20.92
N ASN A 73 -11.08 -12.46 -19.89
CA ASN A 73 -9.71 -13.02 -19.95
C ASN A 73 -8.91 -12.48 -21.15
N SER A 74 -8.89 -11.17 -21.33
CA SER A 74 -8.25 -10.49 -22.45
C SER A 74 -7.64 -9.16 -22.00
N SER A 75 -6.46 -8.82 -22.48
CA SER A 75 -5.80 -7.52 -22.29
C SER A 75 -5.95 -6.58 -23.51
N ASP A 76 -6.64 -7.01 -24.57
CA ASP A 76 -6.91 -6.14 -25.72
C ASP A 76 -7.99 -5.12 -25.36
N VAL A 77 -7.56 -3.90 -25.09
CA VAL A 77 -8.43 -2.79 -24.68
C VAL A 77 -9.53 -2.53 -25.72
N SER A 78 -9.26 -2.66 -27.02
CA SER A 78 -10.24 -2.47 -28.08
C SER A 78 -11.33 -3.54 -28.07
N TYR A 79 -10.94 -4.78 -27.78
CA TYR A 79 -11.88 -5.88 -27.58
C TYR A 79 -12.74 -5.65 -26.33
N LEU A 80 -12.13 -5.28 -25.21
CA LEU A 80 -12.81 -5.02 -23.93
C LEU A 80 -13.84 -3.89 -24.06
N ILE A 81 -13.49 -2.80 -24.74
CA ILE A 81 -14.41 -1.70 -25.01
C ILE A 81 -15.65 -2.20 -25.77
N ARG A 82 -15.46 -3.00 -26.82
CA ARG A 82 -16.58 -3.58 -27.59
C ARG A 82 -17.47 -4.49 -26.73
N GLN A 83 -16.90 -5.28 -25.83
CA GLN A 83 -17.68 -6.14 -24.93
C GLN A 83 -18.48 -5.33 -23.91
N ILE A 84 -17.87 -4.28 -23.33
CA ILE A 84 -18.57 -3.38 -22.42
C ILE A 84 -19.70 -2.65 -23.15
N GLU A 85 -19.49 -2.14 -24.37
CA GLU A 85 -20.50 -1.46 -25.18
C GLU A 85 -21.70 -2.37 -25.52
N ARG A 86 -21.45 -3.64 -25.81
CA ARG A 86 -22.52 -4.62 -26.09
C ARG A 86 -23.40 -4.88 -24.87
N ASN A 87 -22.82 -4.83 -23.70
CA ASN A 87 -23.48 -5.10 -22.42
C ASN A 87 -23.86 -3.82 -21.66
N ALA A 88 -23.50 -2.63 -22.15
CA ALA A 88 -23.92 -1.39 -21.53
C ALA A 88 -25.38 -1.07 -21.85
N PRO A 89 -26.21 -0.65 -20.89
CA PRO A 89 -27.55 -0.17 -21.19
C PRO A 89 -27.44 1.01 -22.16
N SER A 90 -28.30 1.02 -23.21
CA SER A 90 -28.32 2.08 -24.24
C SER A 90 -28.49 3.45 -23.58
N CYS A 91 -27.41 4.16 -23.37
CA CYS A 91 -27.47 5.53 -22.90
C CYS A 91 -27.97 6.42 -24.01
N VAL A 92 -29.24 6.82 -23.94
CA VAL A 92 -29.82 7.90 -24.74
C VAL A 92 -28.94 9.13 -24.57
N SER A 93 -28.47 9.68 -25.68
CA SER A 93 -27.66 10.89 -25.75
C SER A 93 -28.47 12.07 -25.21
N VAL A 94 -28.26 12.42 -23.94
CA VAL A 94 -28.67 13.72 -23.40
C VAL A 94 -27.45 14.59 -23.45
N SER A 95 -27.45 15.57 -24.35
CA SER A 95 -26.48 16.65 -24.39
C SER A 95 -26.66 17.50 -23.13
N LEU A 96 -25.82 17.29 -22.13
CA LEU A 96 -25.69 18.21 -21.01
C LEU A 96 -24.42 19.07 -21.21
N PRO A 97 -24.46 20.34 -20.80
CA PRO A 97 -23.37 21.28 -21.04
C PRO A 97 -22.08 20.77 -20.42
N ILE A 98 -20.97 21.06 -21.10
CA ILE A 98 -19.61 20.73 -20.69
C ILE A 98 -19.36 21.36 -19.31
N ALA A 99 -19.70 20.63 -18.26
CA ALA A 99 -19.14 20.88 -16.94
C ALA A 99 -17.68 20.44 -16.99
N LYS A 100 -16.78 21.35 -16.62
CA LYS A 100 -15.34 21.18 -16.55
C LYS A 100 -15.03 19.77 -16.07
N LEU A 101 -14.15 19.07 -16.81
CA LEU A 101 -13.51 17.83 -16.38
C LEU A 101 -12.97 18.04 -14.96
N ASN A 102 -13.68 17.56 -13.98
CA ASN A 102 -13.08 17.32 -12.68
C ASN A 102 -12.12 16.14 -12.90
N THR A 103 -10.84 16.45 -13.05
CA THR A 103 -9.77 15.54 -12.62
C THR A 103 -10.24 14.86 -11.35
N PRO A 104 -9.92 13.57 -11.09
CA PRO A 104 -10.25 12.95 -9.81
C PRO A 104 -9.78 13.94 -8.74
N GLN A 105 -10.74 14.58 -8.06
CA GLN A 105 -10.43 15.48 -6.97
C GLN A 105 -9.61 14.64 -6.01
N ASN A 106 -8.34 14.99 -5.88
CA ASN A 106 -7.55 14.51 -4.76
C ASN A 106 -8.42 14.77 -3.54
N SER A 107 -8.79 13.70 -2.84
CA SER A 107 -9.58 13.82 -1.61
C SER A 107 -8.85 14.63 -0.53
N PHE A 108 -7.66 15.12 -0.87
CA PHE A 108 -6.75 15.92 -0.07
C PHE A 108 -6.55 17.27 -0.77
N GLU A 109 -7.01 18.33 -0.09
CA GLU A 109 -6.87 19.71 -0.52
C GLU A 109 -5.75 20.38 0.28
N ASN A 110 -5.17 21.46 -0.23
CA ASN A 110 -4.19 22.28 0.46
C ASN A 110 -2.97 21.50 0.99
N LEU A 111 -2.48 20.51 0.24
CA LEU A 111 -1.33 19.69 0.66
C LEU A 111 -0.07 20.56 0.82
N GLN A 112 0.47 20.61 2.03
CA GLN A 112 1.75 21.19 2.37
C GLN A 112 2.73 20.09 2.76
N VAL A 113 3.96 20.17 2.25
CA VAL A 113 5.03 19.20 2.48
C VAL A 113 6.17 19.90 3.20
N LEU A 114 6.39 19.53 4.46
CA LEU A 114 7.32 20.20 5.36
C LEU A 114 8.35 19.20 5.92
N SER A 115 9.42 19.72 6.54
CA SER A 115 10.31 18.89 7.37
C SER A 115 9.60 18.51 8.67
N ILE A 116 9.83 17.28 9.18
CA ILE A 116 9.17 16.81 10.40
C ILE A 116 9.60 17.67 11.59
N ALA A 117 8.63 18.43 12.14
CA ALA A 117 8.82 19.31 13.28
C ALA A 117 7.67 19.24 14.30
N HIS A 118 6.47 18.80 13.88
CA HIS A 118 5.28 18.78 14.74
C HIS A 118 5.46 17.85 15.94
N PRO A 119 5.28 18.34 17.19
CA PRO A 119 5.58 17.58 18.41
C PRO A 119 4.83 16.25 18.51
N ALA A 120 3.57 16.19 18.05
CA ALA A 120 2.77 14.96 18.08
C ALA A 120 3.32 13.89 17.14
N LEU A 121 3.88 14.26 15.98
CA LEU A 121 4.51 13.33 15.05
C LEU A 121 5.87 12.84 15.57
N ILE A 122 6.65 13.74 16.17
CA ILE A 122 7.91 13.39 16.83
C ILE A 122 7.64 12.40 17.99
N LYS A 123 6.63 12.70 18.81
CA LYS A 123 6.20 11.80 19.88
C LYS A 123 5.78 10.43 19.32
N TYR A 124 4.98 10.40 18.27
CA TYR A 124 4.54 9.15 17.64
C TYR A 124 5.73 8.31 17.12
N LEU A 125 6.71 8.93 16.46
CA LEU A 125 7.93 8.23 16.05
C LEU A 125 8.71 7.69 17.24
N GLY A 126 8.80 8.46 18.35
CA GLY A 126 9.41 8.02 19.59
C GLY A 126 8.70 6.82 20.23
N GLU A 127 7.36 6.82 20.25
CA GLU A 127 6.53 5.69 20.72
C GLU A 127 6.73 4.42 19.87
N ARG A 128 7.07 4.60 18.59
CA ARG A 128 7.44 3.54 17.66
C ARG A 128 8.93 3.21 17.67
N CYS A 129 9.69 3.82 18.61
CA CYS A 129 11.13 3.67 18.76
C CYS A 129 11.95 4.03 17.51
N ILE A 130 11.39 4.79 16.58
CA ILE A 130 12.07 5.24 15.36
C ILE A 130 12.97 6.43 15.69
N ASP A 131 14.20 6.38 15.18
CA ASP A 131 15.12 7.50 15.24
C ASP A 131 14.62 8.67 14.38
N ILE A 132 14.46 9.84 15.01
CA ILE A 132 13.88 11.02 14.35
C ILE A 132 14.75 11.54 13.21
N GLU A 133 16.06 11.46 13.32
CA GLU A 133 16.98 11.92 12.28
C GLU A 133 16.90 11.02 11.05
N ILE A 134 16.75 9.71 11.25
CA ILE A 134 16.49 8.77 10.16
C ILE A 134 15.14 9.08 9.51
N ALA A 135 14.08 9.27 10.28
CA ALA A 135 12.79 9.61 9.74
C ALA A 135 12.84 10.91 8.90
N ARG A 136 13.55 11.93 9.36
CA ARG A 136 13.73 13.20 8.65
C ARG A 136 14.43 13.07 7.30
N THR A 137 15.27 12.05 7.10
CA THR A 137 15.97 11.87 5.82
C THR A 137 15.05 11.36 4.70
N VAL A 138 14.03 10.56 5.03
CA VAL A 138 13.18 9.87 4.04
C VAL A 138 11.70 10.21 4.14
N CYS A 139 11.26 10.80 5.24
CA CYS A 139 9.87 11.19 5.46
C CYS A 139 9.69 12.71 5.46
N LYS A 140 8.46 13.14 5.28
CA LYS A 140 8.00 14.52 5.37
C LYS A 140 6.88 14.64 6.39
N GLU A 141 6.68 15.84 6.89
CA GLU A 141 5.46 16.23 7.57
C GLU A 141 4.48 16.74 6.52
N LEU A 142 3.29 16.17 6.48
CA LEU A 142 2.25 16.55 5.53
C LEU A 142 1.09 17.19 6.29
N HIS A 143 0.67 18.36 5.84
CA HIS A 143 -0.57 19.00 6.24
C HIS A 143 -1.53 19.00 5.05
N PHE A 144 -2.77 18.65 5.27
CA PHE A 144 -3.77 18.60 4.20
C PHE A 144 -5.18 18.72 4.76
N ASP A 145 -6.10 19.17 3.92
CA ASP A 145 -7.50 19.25 4.25
C ASP A 145 -8.27 18.12 3.56
N THR A 146 -9.22 17.52 4.25
CA THR A 146 -10.17 16.57 3.67
C THR A 146 -11.52 16.72 4.34
N ARG A 147 -12.58 16.82 3.53
CA ARG A 147 -13.96 17.04 4.00
C ARG A 147 -14.08 18.23 4.95
N GLY A 148 -13.37 19.34 4.66
CA GLY A 148 -13.39 20.56 5.46
C GLY A 148 -12.68 20.45 6.82
N LYS A 149 -11.90 19.41 7.07
CA LYS A 149 -11.10 19.23 8.30
C LYS A 149 -9.61 19.19 7.96
N HIS A 150 -8.82 19.86 8.79
CA HIS A 150 -7.37 19.86 8.70
C HIS A 150 -6.76 18.64 9.38
N TYR A 151 -5.80 18.00 8.70
CA TYR A 151 -5.06 16.85 9.18
C TYR A 151 -3.56 17.05 8.98
N PHE A 152 -2.78 16.36 9.81
CA PHE A 152 -1.34 16.24 9.62
C PHE A 152 -0.87 14.81 9.84
N SER A 153 0.17 14.41 9.15
CA SER A 153 0.72 13.05 9.22
C SER A 153 2.18 12.99 8.82
N ILE A 154 2.83 11.90 9.16
CA ILE A 154 4.09 11.51 8.51
C ILE A 154 3.75 11.04 7.11
N GLY A 155 4.47 11.57 6.11
CA GLY A 155 4.39 11.16 4.71
C GLY A 155 5.67 10.49 4.26
N PHE A 156 5.57 9.30 3.71
CA PHE A 156 6.66 8.57 3.11
C PHE A 156 6.48 8.57 1.59
N PRO A 157 7.38 9.21 0.83
CA PRO A 157 7.20 9.41 -0.60
C PRO A 157 7.36 8.10 -1.37
N ASN A 158 6.61 7.94 -2.45
CA ASN A 158 6.76 6.85 -3.39
C ASN A 158 7.28 7.34 -4.75
N ILE A 159 7.65 6.42 -5.64
CA ILE A 159 8.26 6.76 -6.94
C ILE A 159 7.30 7.44 -7.91
N ALA A 160 6.00 7.36 -7.70
CA ALA A 160 4.97 8.00 -8.54
C ALA A 160 4.58 9.41 -8.04
N GLY A 161 5.27 9.95 -7.03
CA GLY A 161 4.99 11.28 -6.47
C GLY A 161 3.85 11.35 -5.46
N GLY A 162 3.32 10.21 -5.03
CA GLY A 162 2.39 10.10 -3.91
C GLY A 162 3.10 9.85 -2.58
N TYR A 163 2.30 9.70 -1.51
CA TYR A 163 2.81 9.46 -0.17
C TYR A 163 2.01 8.38 0.54
N GLU A 164 2.69 7.43 1.18
CA GLU A 164 2.08 6.68 2.27
C GLU A 164 2.03 7.58 3.50
N ILE A 165 0.87 7.63 4.17
CA ILE A 165 0.67 8.53 5.31
C ILE A 165 0.35 7.75 6.59
N ARG A 166 0.91 8.24 7.71
CA ARG A 166 0.68 7.64 9.01
C ARG A 166 0.76 8.65 10.15
N ASN A 167 -0.17 8.50 11.09
CA ASN A 167 -0.10 9.15 12.40
C ASN A 167 -0.68 8.19 13.46
N PRO A 168 -0.81 8.55 14.75
CA PRO A 168 -1.35 7.66 15.78
C PRO A 168 -2.77 7.13 15.49
N PHE A 169 -3.57 7.84 14.68
CA PHE A 169 -5.00 7.58 14.52
C PHE A 169 -5.36 6.90 13.21
N PHE A 170 -4.53 7.04 12.17
CA PHE A 170 -4.82 6.45 10.86
C PHE A 170 -3.57 6.14 10.05
N LYS A 171 -3.74 5.24 9.10
CA LYS A 171 -2.85 5.00 7.97
C LYS A 171 -3.61 5.17 6.66
N GLY A 172 -2.94 5.66 5.64
CA GLY A 172 -3.54 5.89 4.33
C GLY A 172 -2.50 6.19 3.26
N CYS A 173 -2.97 6.68 2.14
CA CYS A 173 -2.12 7.06 1.02
C CYS A 173 -2.66 8.34 0.37
N ILE A 174 -1.80 9.29 0.08
CA ILE A 174 -2.07 10.39 -0.85
C ILE A 174 -1.63 9.90 -2.22
N ALA A 175 -2.58 9.81 -3.13
CA ALA A 175 -2.37 9.26 -4.47
C ALA A 175 -1.31 10.04 -5.29
N PRO A 176 -0.67 9.38 -6.23
CA PRO A 176 -0.82 7.99 -6.66
C PRO A 176 -0.17 6.99 -5.69
N LYS A 177 -0.74 5.77 -5.59
CA LYS A 177 -0.19 4.71 -4.76
C LYS A 177 0.86 3.92 -5.53
N ASP A 178 2.06 3.83 -4.95
CA ASP A 178 3.17 3.09 -5.57
C ASP A 178 4.17 2.57 -4.53
N ILE A 179 5.19 1.84 -5.01
CA ILE A 179 6.36 1.44 -4.24
C ILE A 179 7.27 2.65 -3.97
N SER A 180 8.13 2.53 -2.97
CA SER A 180 9.25 3.47 -2.76
C SER A 180 10.56 2.75 -3.02
N HIS A 181 11.49 3.39 -3.73
CA HIS A 181 12.78 2.80 -4.07
C HIS A 181 13.90 3.80 -3.78
N PHE A 182 14.87 3.40 -3.00
CA PHE A 182 16.05 4.18 -2.62
C PHE A 182 17.30 3.48 -3.14
N TYR A 183 18.09 4.19 -3.91
CA TYR A 183 19.32 3.68 -4.49
C TYR A 183 20.53 4.11 -3.66
N ALA A 184 21.49 3.21 -3.55
CA ALA A 184 22.81 3.53 -3.02
C ALA A 184 23.55 4.48 -3.97
N GLU A 185 24.66 5.07 -3.50
CA GLU A 185 25.53 5.91 -4.34
C GLU A 185 26.22 5.08 -5.44
N GLU A 186 26.47 3.81 -5.17
CA GLU A 186 27.05 2.86 -6.13
C GLU A 186 26.06 1.71 -6.36
N PRO A 187 26.00 1.15 -7.59
CA PRO A 187 25.13 0.01 -7.89
C PRO A 187 25.33 -1.16 -6.92
N LYS A 188 24.26 -1.73 -6.41
CA LYS A 188 24.26 -2.87 -5.51
C LYS A 188 23.74 -4.13 -6.20
N LYS A 189 24.27 -5.28 -5.76
CA LYS A 189 23.84 -6.60 -6.21
C LYS A 189 22.65 -7.14 -5.43
N VAL A 190 22.40 -6.59 -4.25
CA VAL A 190 21.38 -7.01 -3.31
C VAL A 190 20.42 -5.85 -3.05
N CYS A 191 19.12 -6.11 -3.13
CA CYS A 191 18.10 -5.17 -2.68
C CYS A 191 17.44 -5.66 -1.38
N PHE A 192 17.22 -4.76 -0.45
CA PHE A 192 16.47 -5.03 0.79
C PHE A 192 15.03 -4.59 0.60
N LEU A 193 14.10 -5.54 0.73
CA LEU A 193 12.67 -5.35 0.51
C LEU A 193 11.90 -5.33 1.82
N PHE A 194 11.03 -4.33 1.98
CA PHE A 194 10.17 -4.17 3.15
C PHE A 194 8.69 -4.13 2.74
N GLU A 195 7.81 -4.62 3.64
CA GLU A 195 6.37 -4.51 3.40
C GLU A 195 5.87 -3.07 3.58
N GLY A 196 6.25 -2.42 4.68
CA GLY A 196 5.84 -1.08 5.03
C GLY A 196 7.00 -0.15 5.41
N PHE A 197 6.76 1.15 5.32
CA PHE A 197 7.81 2.13 5.62
C PHE A 197 8.17 2.18 7.12
N MET A 198 7.30 1.77 8.03
CA MET A 198 7.62 1.69 9.46
C MET A 198 8.67 0.62 9.72
N ASP A 199 8.62 -0.51 8.99
CA ASP A 199 9.61 -1.59 9.09
C ASP A 199 10.95 -1.17 8.49
N PHE A 200 10.89 -0.47 7.35
CA PHE A 200 12.08 0.15 6.76
C PHE A 200 12.75 1.14 7.74
N LEU A 201 11.99 2.06 8.36
CA LEU A 201 12.53 2.99 9.37
C LEU A 201 13.08 2.26 10.59
N SER A 202 12.45 1.16 11.00
CA SER A 202 12.91 0.32 12.11
C SER A 202 14.25 -0.34 11.78
N PHE A 203 14.38 -0.89 10.60
CA PHE A 203 15.62 -1.46 10.09
C PHE A 203 16.75 -0.42 10.08
N MET A 204 16.48 0.77 9.54
CA MET A 204 17.45 1.85 9.50
C MET A 204 17.85 2.33 10.90
N THR A 205 16.89 2.35 11.84
CA THR A 205 17.16 2.71 13.25
C THR A 205 18.07 1.67 13.92
N LEU A 206 17.82 0.37 13.70
CA LEU A 206 18.70 -0.70 14.20
C LEU A 206 20.11 -0.58 13.62
N ARG A 207 20.22 -0.32 12.32
CA ARG A 207 21.52 -0.23 11.62
C ARG A 207 22.29 1.06 11.88
N ARG A 208 21.65 2.12 12.39
CA ARG A 208 22.36 3.37 12.73
C ARG A 208 23.50 3.14 13.74
N LYS A 209 23.31 2.21 14.67
CA LYS A 209 24.33 1.84 15.65
C LYS A 209 25.58 1.21 15.00
N GLU A 210 25.45 0.71 13.77
CA GLU A 210 26.53 0.07 13.01
C GLU A 210 27.22 1.01 12.00
N ASN A 211 26.95 2.33 12.06
CA ASN A 211 27.46 3.34 11.11
C ASN A 211 27.11 3.05 9.62
N ASN A 212 26.08 2.28 9.35
CA ASN A 212 25.63 1.95 8.01
C ASN A 212 24.51 2.91 7.57
N GLY A 213 24.87 3.96 6.81
CA GLY A 213 23.91 4.95 6.29
C GLY A 213 23.05 4.45 5.12
N LEU A 214 21.98 5.19 4.82
CA LEU A 214 21.00 4.93 3.74
C LEU A 214 21.67 4.70 2.38
N LYS A 215 22.74 5.41 2.09
CA LYS A 215 23.43 5.43 0.80
C LYS A 215 24.31 4.21 0.50
N ARG A 216 24.37 3.24 1.41
CA ARG A 216 25.24 2.07 1.27
C ARG A 216 24.56 0.83 0.71
N GLN A 217 23.23 0.86 0.56
CA GLN A 217 22.42 -0.27 0.13
C GLN A 217 21.19 0.20 -0.64
N ASP A 218 20.68 -0.62 -1.54
CA ASP A 218 19.41 -0.38 -2.21
C ASP A 218 18.25 -0.92 -1.37
N TYR A 219 17.20 -0.13 -1.25
CA TYR A 219 16.02 -0.46 -0.47
C TYR A 219 14.76 -0.26 -1.30
N LEU A 220 13.86 -1.24 -1.29
CA LEU A 220 12.53 -1.14 -1.87
C LEU A 220 11.48 -1.36 -0.79
N VAL A 221 10.49 -0.48 -0.74
CA VAL A 221 9.36 -0.60 0.18
C VAL A 221 8.09 -0.77 -0.64
N LEU A 222 7.36 -1.86 -0.41
CA LEU A 222 6.11 -2.17 -1.12
C LEU A 222 5.01 -1.15 -0.80
N ASN A 223 5.03 -0.57 0.41
CA ASN A 223 3.97 0.28 0.95
C ASN A 223 2.62 -0.42 1.11
N SER A 224 2.43 -1.52 0.41
CA SER A 224 1.31 -2.46 0.52
C SER A 224 1.64 -3.71 -0.28
N VAL A 225 1.25 -4.87 0.20
CA VAL A 225 1.37 -6.14 -0.53
C VAL A 225 0.68 -6.11 -1.91
N SER A 226 -0.32 -5.25 -2.11
CA SER A 226 -0.95 -5.05 -3.42
C SER A 226 -0.02 -4.47 -4.49
N ASN A 227 1.12 -3.90 -4.11
CA ASN A 227 2.11 -3.33 -5.04
C ASN A 227 3.18 -4.34 -5.48
N ILE A 228 3.09 -5.61 -5.10
CA ILE A 228 4.08 -6.64 -5.46
C ILE A 228 4.35 -6.68 -6.96
N GLN A 229 3.30 -6.63 -7.79
CA GLN A 229 3.46 -6.67 -9.25
C GLN A 229 4.32 -5.51 -9.79
N LYS A 230 4.24 -4.35 -9.15
CA LYS A 230 5.07 -3.18 -9.51
C LYS A 230 6.52 -3.33 -9.06
N ALA A 231 6.77 -4.16 -8.04
CA ALA A 231 8.09 -4.40 -7.52
C ALA A 231 8.90 -5.45 -8.32
N LEU A 232 8.23 -6.34 -9.05
CA LEU A 232 8.89 -7.47 -9.73
C LEU A 232 9.92 -7.00 -10.76
N GLU A 233 9.57 -6.02 -11.59
CA GLU A 233 10.48 -5.52 -12.62
C GLU A 233 11.73 -4.89 -12.01
N PRO A 234 11.66 -3.86 -11.13
CA PRO A 234 12.87 -3.30 -10.53
C PRO A 234 13.66 -4.31 -9.68
N LEU A 235 13.02 -5.28 -9.03
CA LEU A 235 13.71 -6.31 -8.26
C LEU A 235 14.45 -7.33 -9.15
N SER A 236 14.00 -7.54 -10.37
CA SER A 236 14.63 -8.50 -11.31
C SER A 236 16.06 -8.12 -11.74
N HIS A 237 16.47 -6.87 -11.51
CA HIS A 237 17.80 -6.36 -11.86
C HIS A 237 18.87 -6.66 -10.79
N TYR A 238 18.48 -7.18 -9.61
CA TYR A 238 19.41 -7.55 -8.55
C TYR A 238 19.85 -9.03 -8.65
N GLU A 239 21.00 -9.35 -8.07
CA GLU A 239 21.45 -10.74 -7.98
C GLU A 239 20.71 -11.54 -6.90
N ASN A 240 20.25 -10.89 -5.83
CA ASN A 240 19.37 -11.46 -4.82
C ASN A 240 18.57 -10.38 -4.08
N ILE A 241 17.48 -10.80 -3.44
CA ILE A 241 16.57 -9.95 -2.68
C ILE A 241 16.53 -10.46 -1.24
N GLN A 242 16.72 -9.57 -0.27
CA GLN A 242 16.55 -9.87 1.15
C GLN A 242 15.24 -9.25 1.65
N CYS A 243 14.27 -10.10 2.02
CA CYS A 243 12.92 -9.69 2.35
C CYS A 243 12.72 -9.56 3.86
N PHE A 244 12.09 -8.44 4.27
CA PHE A 244 11.65 -8.15 5.63
C PHE A 244 10.13 -7.90 5.59
N LEU A 245 9.35 -8.98 5.50
CA LEU A 245 7.89 -8.95 5.40
C LEU A 245 7.27 -9.28 6.76
N ASP A 246 6.00 -8.90 6.96
CA ASP A 246 5.26 -9.19 8.19
C ASP A 246 5.11 -10.70 8.43
N ASN A 247 5.19 -11.13 9.69
CA ASN A 247 4.98 -12.53 10.11
C ASN A 247 3.48 -12.91 10.16
N ASP A 248 2.70 -12.43 9.20
CA ASP A 248 1.28 -12.74 9.06
C ASP A 248 0.94 -13.43 7.73
N GLU A 249 -0.34 -13.68 7.49
CA GLU A 249 -0.78 -14.36 6.26
C GLU A 249 -0.52 -13.51 5.01
N ALA A 250 -0.63 -12.18 5.12
CA ALA A 250 -0.41 -11.27 3.98
C ALA A 250 1.08 -11.25 3.59
N GLY A 251 1.99 -11.17 4.57
CA GLY A 251 3.43 -11.24 4.34
C GLY A 251 3.86 -12.59 3.73
N ARG A 252 3.31 -13.72 4.23
CA ARG A 252 3.60 -15.04 3.64
C ARG A 252 3.12 -15.14 2.18
N LYS A 253 1.92 -14.64 1.86
CA LYS A 253 1.42 -14.59 0.47
C LYS A 253 2.28 -13.69 -0.41
N ALA A 254 2.73 -12.56 0.13
CA ALA A 254 3.65 -11.66 -0.55
C ALA A 254 4.97 -12.34 -0.88
N TYR A 255 5.56 -13.07 0.06
CA TYR A 255 6.79 -13.84 -0.15
C TYR A 255 6.62 -14.89 -1.25
N GLN A 256 5.52 -15.66 -1.23
CA GLN A 256 5.23 -16.64 -2.28
C GLN A 256 5.08 -15.98 -3.67
N ALA A 257 4.43 -14.82 -3.74
CA ALA A 257 4.29 -14.09 -4.99
C ALA A 257 5.65 -13.61 -5.55
N LEU A 258 6.57 -13.20 -4.67
CA LEU A 258 7.94 -12.85 -5.07
C LEU A 258 8.70 -14.07 -5.61
N LEU A 259 8.62 -15.23 -4.93
CA LEU A 259 9.25 -16.48 -5.39
C LEU A 259 8.72 -16.92 -6.76
N MET A 260 7.44 -16.72 -7.03
CA MET A 260 6.83 -17.08 -8.33
C MET A 260 7.18 -16.05 -9.43
N GLY A 261 7.32 -14.77 -9.07
CA GLY A 261 7.49 -13.68 -10.03
C GLY A 261 8.95 -13.36 -10.37
N LEU A 262 9.91 -13.77 -9.54
CA LEU A 262 11.33 -13.48 -9.70
C LEU A 262 12.13 -14.76 -10.02
N LYS A 263 13.11 -14.60 -10.89
CA LYS A 263 14.09 -15.67 -11.21
C LYS A 263 15.35 -15.60 -10.35
N VAL A 264 15.51 -14.53 -9.58
CA VAL A 264 16.64 -14.31 -8.67
C VAL A 264 16.32 -14.87 -7.28
N PRO A 265 17.33 -15.28 -6.49
CA PRO A 265 17.12 -15.73 -5.12
C PRO A 265 16.42 -14.68 -4.27
N VAL A 266 15.38 -15.11 -3.54
CA VAL A 266 14.64 -14.29 -2.58
C VAL A 266 14.84 -14.93 -1.20
N ILE A 267 15.48 -14.21 -0.29
CA ILE A 267 15.86 -14.66 1.05
C ILE A 267 14.87 -14.07 2.05
N ASP A 268 14.17 -14.93 2.78
CA ASP A 268 13.30 -14.52 3.88
C ASP A 268 14.13 -14.19 5.13
N SER A 269 14.07 -12.92 5.56
CA SER A 269 14.74 -12.43 6.77
C SER A 269 13.78 -12.24 7.95
N SER A 270 12.50 -12.61 7.80
CA SER A 270 11.50 -12.49 8.87
C SER A 270 11.84 -13.35 10.10
N GLY A 271 12.66 -14.39 9.94
CA GLY A 271 13.20 -15.18 11.03
C GLY A 271 14.01 -14.38 12.07
N LEU A 272 14.56 -13.22 11.70
CA LEU A 272 15.28 -12.32 12.63
C LEU A 272 14.34 -11.73 13.70
N TYR A 273 13.05 -11.68 13.44
CA TYR A 273 11.99 -11.20 14.33
C TYR A 273 10.83 -12.18 14.44
N ALA A 274 11.12 -13.49 14.44
CA ALA A 274 10.11 -14.54 14.42
C ALA A 274 9.07 -14.48 15.55
N ASP A 275 9.46 -13.96 16.73
CA ASP A 275 8.57 -13.78 17.90
C ASP A 275 7.76 -12.47 17.88
N CYS A 276 7.84 -11.69 16.80
CA CYS A 276 7.17 -10.41 16.61
C CYS A 276 6.38 -10.44 15.28
N LYS A 277 5.32 -9.66 15.22
CA LYS A 277 4.52 -9.55 14.00
C LYS A 277 5.31 -8.91 12.86
N ASP A 278 6.05 -7.85 13.17
CA ASP A 278 6.79 -7.03 12.23
C ASP A 278 8.11 -6.54 12.84
N LEU A 279 8.95 -5.94 12.00
CA LEU A 279 10.27 -5.45 12.41
C LEU A 279 10.16 -4.25 13.37
N ASN A 280 9.09 -3.46 13.30
CA ASN A 280 8.89 -2.36 14.23
C ASN A 280 8.51 -2.86 15.63
N GLU A 281 7.70 -3.89 15.75
CA GLU A 281 7.43 -4.53 17.05
C GLU A 281 8.72 -5.09 17.67
N PHE A 282 9.56 -5.72 16.86
CA PHE A 282 10.87 -6.20 17.30
C PHE A 282 11.75 -5.07 17.83
N LEU A 283 11.87 -3.95 17.09
CA LEU A 283 12.62 -2.76 17.55
C LEU A 283 12.10 -2.24 18.89
N CYS A 284 10.78 -2.11 19.04
CA CYS A 284 10.16 -1.64 20.27
C CYS A 284 10.42 -2.60 21.44
N ARG A 285 10.39 -3.92 21.20
CA ARG A 285 10.71 -4.94 22.21
C ARG A 285 12.17 -4.85 22.66
N GLN A 286 13.11 -4.72 21.73
CA GLN A 286 14.54 -4.53 22.04
C GLN A 286 14.78 -3.30 22.91
N ASN A 287 14.17 -2.16 22.57
CA ASN A 287 14.32 -0.94 23.36
C ASN A 287 13.76 -1.08 24.79
N ARG A 288 12.62 -1.77 24.98
CA ARG A 288 12.06 -2.04 26.32
C ARG A 288 12.99 -2.92 27.17
N LEU A 289 13.66 -3.89 26.58
CA LEU A 289 14.63 -4.75 27.28
C LEU A 289 15.85 -3.97 27.74
N LEU A 290 16.33 -3.03 26.92
CA LEU A 290 17.47 -2.17 27.26
C LEU A 290 17.15 -1.14 28.34
N GLN A 291 15.89 -0.73 28.50
CA GLN A 291 15.44 0.24 29.51
C GLN A 291 15.10 -0.39 30.86
N LYS A 292 15.02 -1.72 30.98
CA LYS A 292 14.84 -2.37 32.29
C LYS A 292 16.11 -2.18 33.12
N PRO A 293 16.04 -1.53 34.30
CA PRO A 293 17.21 -1.38 35.15
C PRO A 293 17.70 -2.75 35.58
N VAL A 294 19.04 -2.94 35.60
CA VAL A 294 19.75 -4.11 36.14
C VAL A 294 19.52 -4.16 37.68
N ARG A 295 18.31 -4.51 38.10
CA ARG A 295 17.92 -4.53 39.51
C ARG A 295 17.34 -5.88 39.95
N GLU A 296 17.89 -7.02 39.49
CA GLU A 296 17.49 -8.33 40.05
C GLU A 296 18.56 -9.43 40.05
N GLN A 297 19.84 -9.08 39.91
CA GLN A 297 20.91 -10.11 40.08
C GLN A 297 21.70 -10.00 41.40
N ARG A 298 21.21 -9.25 42.40
CA ARG A 298 21.84 -9.19 43.72
C ARG A 298 20.91 -9.64 44.86
N ARG A 299 20.17 -10.74 44.69
CA ARG A 299 19.51 -11.46 45.80
C ARG A 299 19.75 -12.96 45.60
N GLY A 300 20.89 -13.44 45.99
CA GLY A 300 21.21 -14.85 45.96
C GLY A 300 22.64 -15.18 46.34
N LEU A 301 23.20 -14.43 47.28
CA LEU A 301 24.46 -14.81 47.93
C LEU A 301 24.46 -14.22 49.33
N LYS A 302 23.68 -14.82 50.23
CA LYS A 302 23.92 -14.76 51.69
C LYS A 302 23.36 -16.03 52.31
N SER A 303 24.28 -16.73 52.90
CA SER A 303 24.31 -17.82 53.87
C SER A 303 24.27 -19.21 53.32
#